data_219777284064c448197dbbd367d4423c
#
_entry.id   219777284064c448197dbbd367d4423c
#
_cell.length_a   1.000
_cell.length_b   1.000
_cell.length_c   1.000
_cell.angle_alpha   90.00
_cell.angle_beta   90.00
_cell.angle_gamma   90.00
#
_symmetry.space_group_name_H-M   'P 1'
#
loop_
_entity.id
_entity.type
_entity.pdbx_description
1 polymer ?
#
loop_
_entity_poly.entity_id
_entity_poly.type
_entity_poly.pdbx_seq_one_letter_code
_entity_poly.pdbx_strand_id
1 'polypeptide(L)'
;MRRFVPPYKKYLFLNIFFNILAAFLTLFSFALIVPILEMLFMGDKGVVYHYMDWTSGSFKDVAINNFYYSAYYCKIHLGPSVTLMLLAVALVVMTAFKTGATYLSLYFLIPIRSGIVRDIRNFVYDKILGLPIGFFSSERKGDVMARMSGDVAEVENSIMASLDMMFKNPIMIVVCLGMMIVISWQLTIFVFVLLPVAGLVMGRIGKRLKRTSLVGQQQWGTLMSTIEETLGGLRIVKAFNAEHKMSARFHGENQQFYNTSNRINRRQSLAHPMSEFLGTMTIAIVLWFGGTLILSGNNIIDAPTFIYYMVIFYSIINPAKDLSKAVYSVQKGLASMERIDKILSADNPIKDPAEPKTLPSENFDIRYDGVRFRYGQDWVINGVTLEIPYGKTVALVGQSGSGKSTLADLLPRFYDVQEGSISIGGTDIRQFRVKDLRALMGNVNQEAILFNDSFYNNITFGVDGATREQVEEAARIANAHDFIMETEQGYDTNIGDRGGRLSGGQRQRISIARAILKNPPLLILDEATSALDTESERLVQEALDRLMKNRTTLVIAHRLSTIRNADQICVMHEGKIVERGTHDELIAMNRYYKKLVDMQKF
;
A
#
# COMPACT_ATOMS: atom_id res chain seq x y z
N MET A 1 -13.97 4.27 -1.72
CA MET A 1 -14.25 5.05 -0.49
C MET A 1 -15.56 4.66 0.21
N ARG A 2 -16.68 4.44 -0.46
CA ARG A 2 -17.95 4.04 0.19
C ARG A 2 -17.84 2.80 1.10
N ARG A 3 -16.91 1.89 0.85
CA ARG A 3 -16.69 0.67 1.63
C ARG A 3 -15.93 0.91 2.95
N PHE A 4 -14.98 1.86 2.99
CA PHE A 4 -14.06 2.05 4.11
C PHE A 4 -14.48 3.18 5.08
N VAL A 5 -15.39 4.08 4.69
CA VAL A 5 -15.84 5.19 5.55
C VAL A 5 -16.86 4.79 6.63
N PRO A 6 -17.78 3.82 6.40
CA PRO A 6 -18.85 3.52 7.35
C PRO A 6 -18.43 3.24 8.80
N PRO A 7 -17.32 2.52 9.08
CA PRO A 7 -16.87 2.29 10.45
C PRO A 7 -16.51 3.56 11.22
N TYR A 8 -16.15 4.64 10.50
CA TYR A 8 -15.62 5.89 11.07
C TYR A 8 -16.66 7.03 11.11
N LYS A 9 -17.95 6.77 10.89
CA LYS A 9 -19.01 7.79 10.84
C LYS A 9 -19.07 8.69 12.07
N LYS A 10 -18.86 8.15 13.26
CA LYS A 10 -18.85 8.92 14.52
C LYS A 10 -17.75 10.00 14.50
N TYR A 11 -16.55 9.63 14.10
CA TYR A 11 -15.43 10.56 13.99
C TYR A 11 -15.63 11.60 12.90
N LEU A 12 -16.24 11.21 11.77
CA LEU A 12 -16.59 12.13 10.69
C LEU A 12 -17.58 13.19 11.16
N PHE A 13 -18.63 12.77 11.88
CA PHE A 13 -19.62 13.70 12.44
C PHE A 13 -18.97 14.70 13.42
N LEU A 14 -18.14 14.22 14.34
CA LEU A 14 -17.42 15.08 15.27
C LEU A 14 -16.47 16.05 14.56
N ASN A 15 -15.75 15.57 13.54
CA ASN A 15 -14.89 16.41 12.72
C ASN A 15 -15.68 17.55 12.05
N ILE A 16 -16.83 17.24 11.43
CA ILE A 16 -17.71 18.24 10.80
C ILE A 16 -18.23 19.23 11.84
N PHE A 17 -18.72 18.74 12.98
CA PHE A 17 -19.22 19.58 14.07
C PHE A 17 -18.15 20.58 14.53
N PHE A 18 -16.93 20.12 14.83
CA PHE A 18 -15.87 21.01 15.28
C PHE A 18 -15.36 21.94 14.17
N ASN A 19 -15.42 21.56 12.89
CA ASN A 19 -15.13 22.46 11.77
C ASN A 19 -16.17 23.60 11.68
N ILE A 20 -17.45 23.29 11.84
CA ILE A 20 -18.53 24.29 11.89
C ILE A 20 -18.31 25.21 13.08
N LEU A 21 -18.10 24.67 14.26
CA LEU A 21 -17.85 25.44 15.49
C LEU A 21 -16.62 26.35 15.31
N ALA A 22 -15.51 25.84 14.77
CA ALA A 22 -14.30 26.62 14.52
C ALA A 22 -14.55 27.77 13.52
N ALA A 23 -15.37 27.54 12.48
CA ALA A 23 -15.72 28.57 11.51
C ALA A 23 -16.52 29.71 12.16
N PHE A 24 -17.54 29.40 12.97
CA PHE A 24 -18.31 30.40 13.70
C PHE A 24 -17.43 31.14 14.72
N LEU A 25 -16.63 30.43 15.52
CA LEU A 25 -15.71 31.06 16.47
C LEU A 25 -14.70 31.98 15.78
N THR A 26 -14.31 31.68 14.55
CA THR A 26 -13.45 32.55 13.73
C THR A 26 -14.15 33.88 13.43
N LEU A 27 -15.41 33.84 13.00
CA LEU A 27 -16.18 35.06 12.75
C LEU A 27 -16.36 35.90 14.01
N PHE A 28 -16.73 35.27 15.14
CA PHE A 28 -16.87 35.97 16.42
C PHE A 28 -15.55 36.58 16.91
N SER A 29 -14.42 35.84 16.77
CA SER A 29 -13.10 36.38 17.11
C SER A 29 -12.75 37.61 16.28
N PHE A 30 -13.10 37.63 14.99
CA PHE A 30 -12.90 38.84 14.16
C PHE A 30 -13.90 39.93 14.45
N ALA A 31 -15.14 39.62 14.84
CA ALA A 31 -16.15 40.63 15.21
C ALA A 31 -15.72 41.45 16.42
N LEU A 32 -14.94 40.92 17.36
CA LEU A 32 -14.37 41.65 18.48
C LEU A 32 -13.43 42.79 18.06
N ILE A 33 -12.90 42.76 16.83
CA ILE A 33 -12.05 43.83 16.30
C ILE A 33 -12.86 45.14 16.15
N VAL A 34 -14.16 45.06 15.80
CA VAL A 34 -15.00 46.24 15.55
C VAL A 34 -15.08 47.18 16.77
N PRO A 35 -15.53 46.74 17.96
CA PRO A 35 -15.60 47.62 19.13
C PRO A 35 -14.21 48.08 19.59
N ILE A 36 -13.15 47.28 19.39
CA ILE A 36 -11.78 47.75 19.68
C ILE A 36 -11.40 48.93 18.79
N LEU A 37 -11.69 48.86 17.49
CA LEU A 37 -11.41 49.95 16.55
C LEU A 37 -12.28 51.18 16.81
N GLU A 38 -13.56 51.00 17.15
CA GLU A 38 -14.45 52.11 17.53
C GLU A 38 -13.94 52.86 18.76
N MET A 39 -13.49 52.10 19.78
CA MET A 39 -12.93 52.73 21.00
C MET A 39 -11.64 53.48 20.72
N LEU A 40 -10.77 52.97 19.85
CA LEU A 40 -9.46 53.58 19.59
C LEU A 40 -9.54 54.78 18.64
N PHE A 41 -10.41 54.73 17.63
CA PHE A 41 -10.37 55.69 16.51
C PHE A 41 -11.59 56.60 16.38
N MET A 42 -12.76 56.22 16.93
CA MET A 42 -13.99 57.01 16.71
C MET A 42 -14.40 57.89 17.88
N GLY A 43 -13.70 57.82 19.03
CA GLY A 43 -13.98 58.65 20.19
C GLY A 43 -15.41 58.52 20.75
N ASP A 44 -15.90 59.55 21.45
CA ASP A 44 -17.27 59.57 21.96
C ASP A 44 -18.20 60.17 20.91
N LYS A 45 -18.83 59.36 20.08
CA LYS A 45 -19.83 59.83 19.10
C LYS A 45 -21.19 60.17 19.71
N GLY A 46 -21.30 60.19 21.03
CA GLY A 46 -22.57 60.46 21.70
C GLY A 46 -23.65 59.37 21.51
N VAL A 47 -23.29 58.23 20.95
CA VAL A 47 -24.22 57.11 20.79
C VAL A 47 -24.36 56.39 22.12
N VAL A 48 -25.53 56.51 22.74
CA VAL A 48 -25.89 55.81 23.97
C VAL A 48 -26.57 54.52 23.59
N TYR A 49 -25.91 53.39 23.90
CA TYR A 49 -26.54 52.08 23.73
C TYR A 49 -27.42 51.77 24.94
N HIS A 50 -28.67 51.27 24.70
CA HIS A 50 -29.57 50.77 25.72
C HIS A 50 -29.72 49.27 25.63
N TYR A 51 -29.88 48.61 26.78
CA TYR A 51 -30.16 47.19 26.81
C TYR A 51 -31.48 46.88 26.09
N MET A 52 -31.47 45.91 25.18
CA MET A 52 -32.67 45.46 24.49
C MET A 52 -33.07 44.07 25.03
N ASP A 53 -34.35 43.91 25.34
CA ASP A 53 -34.88 42.61 25.72
C ASP A 53 -34.83 41.61 24.55
N TRP A 54 -34.55 40.37 24.87
CA TRP A 54 -34.42 39.31 23.87
C TRP A 54 -35.68 39.03 23.05
N THR A 55 -36.81 39.59 23.45
CA THR A 55 -38.12 39.51 22.78
C THR A 55 -38.43 40.73 21.90
N SER A 56 -37.62 41.78 21.93
CA SER A 56 -37.94 43.11 21.33
C SER A 56 -37.51 43.25 19.87
N GLY A 57 -36.91 42.23 19.25
CA GLY A 57 -36.46 42.27 17.86
C GLY A 57 -35.86 40.97 17.33
N SER A 58 -35.19 41.05 16.18
CA SER A 58 -34.46 39.90 15.66
C SER A 58 -33.34 39.49 16.63
N PHE A 59 -33.18 38.20 16.88
CA PHE A 59 -32.09 37.65 17.72
C PHE A 59 -30.73 38.24 17.39
N LYS A 60 -30.45 38.47 16.09
CA LYS A 60 -29.23 39.10 15.60
C LYS A 60 -29.08 40.54 16.11
N ASP A 61 -30.10 41.33 15.94
CA ASP A 61 -30.05 42.78 16.26
C ASP A 61 -29.95 42.99 17.77
N VAL A 62 -30.69 42.20 18.55
CA VAL A 62 -30.62 42.19 20.01
C VAL A 62 -29.25 41.72 20.50
N ALA A 63 -28.69 40.65 19.94
CA ALA A 63 -27.38 40.15 20.34
C ALA A 63 -26.26 41.17 20.05
N ILE A 64 -26.27 41.79 18.89
CA ILE A 64 -25.30 42.82 18.50
C ILE A 64 -25.44 44.03 19.39
N ASN A 65 -26.66 44.53 19.57
CA ASN A 65 -26.91 45.72 20.42
C ASN A 65 -26.49 45.46 21.87
N ASN A 66 -26.85 44.33 22.47
CA ASN A 66 -26.49 44.01 23.85
C ASN A 66 -25.00 43.80 24.04
N PHE A 67 -24.30 43.31 23.01
CA PHE A 67 -22.85 43.27 23.02
C PHE A 67 -22.22 44.68 23.04
N TYR A 68 -22.69 45.61 22.18
CA TYR A 68 -22.25 47.01 22.21
C TYR A 68 -22.65 47.71 23.49
N TYR A 69 -23.84 47.44 24.01
CA TYR A 69 -24.28 47.93 25.32
C TYR A 69 -23.33 47.50 26.44
N SER A 70 -22.94 46.22 26.45
CA SER A 70 -22.01 45.71 27.46
C SER A 70 -20.63 46.39 27.37
N ALA A 71 -20.11 46.58 26.16
CA ALA A 71 -18.85 47.30 25.94
C ALA A 71 -18.95 48.76 26.35
N TYR A 72 -20.07 49.42 26.03
CA TYR A 72 -20.37 50.80 26.42
C TYR A 72 -20.52 50.97 27.94
N TYR A 73 -21.24 50.06 28.60
CA TYR A 73 -21.39 50.00 30.05
C TYR A 73 -20.04 49.86 30.76
N CYS A 74 -19.20 48.95 30.29
CA CYS A 74 -17.83 48.78 30.81
C CYS A 74 -17.01 50.06 30.62
N LYS A 75 -17.11 50.73 29.46
CA LYS A 75 -16.40 52.00 29.18
C LYS A 75 -16.74 53.09 30.17
N ILE A 76 -18.04 53.25 30.51
CA ILE A 76 -18.50 54.27 31.44
C ILE A 76 -18.08 53.96 32.87
N HIS A 77 -18.25 52.73 33.34
CA HIS A 77 -18.04 52.39 34.75
C HIS A 77 -16.59 52.02 35.11
N LEU A 78 -15.85 51.40 34.17
CA LEU A 78 -14.49 50.91 34.40
C LEU A 78 -13.42 51.74 33.69
N GLY A 79 -13.85 52.67 32.81
CA GLY A 79 -12.96 53.46 31.98
C GLY A 79 -12.47 52.77 30.69
N PRO A 80 -12.02 53.56 29.70
CA PRO A 80 -11.69 53.03 28.37
C PRO A 80 -10.51 52.09 28.37
N SER A 81 -9.49 52.29 29.21
CA SER A 81 -8.30 51.44 29.28
C SER A 81 -8.63 50.02 29.78
N VAL A 82 -9.46 49.94 30.84
CA VAL A 82 -9.88 48.64 31.41
C VAL A 82 -10.80 47.89 30.44
N THR A 83 -11.69 48.60 29.75
CA THR A 83 -12.58 48.01 28.73
C THR A 83 -11.79 47.47 27.57
N LEU A 84 -10.76 48.19 27.11
CA LEU A 84 -9.86 47.68 26.06
C LEU A 84 -9.13 46.41 26.50
N MET A 85 -8.65 46.37 27.77
CA MET A 85 -8.04 45.17 28.34
C MET A 85 -9.02 43.99 28.38
N LEU A 86 -10.29 44.24 28.79
CA LEU A 86 -11.32 43.19 28.81
C LEU A 86 -11.64 42.65 27.42
N LEU A 87 -11.73 43.52 26.40
CA LEU A 87 -11.93 43.11 25.01
C LEU A 87 -10.73 42.32 24.46
N ALA A 88 -9.50 42.73 24.83
CA ALA A 88 -8.29 41.97 24.47
C ALA A 88 -8.27 40.57 25.12
N VAL A 89 -8.65 40.49 26.40
CA VAL A 89 -8.80 39.19 27.09
C VAL A 89 -9.89 38.34 26.42
N ALA A 90 -11.03 38.93 26.10
CA ALA A 90 -12.10 38.22 25.38
C ALA A 90 -11.62 37.69 24.02
N LEU A 91 -10.82 38.46 23.27
CA LEU A 91 -10.21 38.05 22.02
C LEU A 91 -9.27 36.83 22.21
N VAL A 92 -8.45 36.84 23.25
CA VAL A 92 -7.55 35.71 23.58
C VAL A 92 -8.37 34.48 23.93
N VAL A 93 -9.40 34.61 24.78
CA VAL A 93 -10.28 33.49 25.16
C VAL A 93 -11.00 32.90 23.94
N MET A 94 -11.60 33.77 23.11
CA MET A 94 -12.27 33.32 21.87
C MET A 94 -11.30 32.62 20.91
N THR A 95 -10.08 33.14 20.79
CA THR A 95 -9.03 32.50 19.97
C THR A 95 -8.61 31.16 20.55
N ALA A 96 -8.55 31.02 21.88
CA ALA A 96 -8.26 29.74 22.53
C ALA A 96 -9.36 28.71 22.24
N PHE A 97 -10.65 29.09 22.36
CA PHE A 97 -11.77 28.19 21.98
C PHE A 97 -11.76 27.83 20.51
N LYS A 98 -11.53 28.79 19.62
CA LYS A 98 -11.38 28.55 18.17
C LYS A 98 -10.25 27.55 17.88
N THR A 99 -9.08 27.76 18.50
CA THR A 99 -7.90 26.89 18.31
C THR A 99 -8.16 25.51 18.90
N GLY A 100 -8.81 25.43 20.06
CA GLY A 100 -9.26 24.18 20.66
C GLY A 100 -10.23 23.40 19.76
N ALA A 101 -11.24 24.08 19.20
CA ALA A 101 -12.17 23.46 18.25
C ALA A 101 -11.47 22.98 16.97
N THR A 102 -10.52 23.76 16.45
CA THR A 102 -9.70 23.37 15.29
C THR A 102 -8.85 22.14 15.62
N TYR A 103 -8.22 22.10 16.79
CA TYR A 103 -7.46 20.95 17.25
C TYR A 103 -8.34 19.70 17.38
N LEU A 104 -9.51 19.81 18.01
CA LEU A 104 -10.45 18.70 18.15
C LEU A 104 -10.93 18.18 16.79
N SER A 105 -11.18 19.08 15.83
CA SER A 105 -11.49 18.68 14.45
C SER A 105 -10.37 17.82 13.86
N LEU A 106 -9.11 18.25 13.97
CA LEU A 106 -7.95 17.47 13.50
C LEU A 106 -7.76 16.16 14.29
N TYR A 107 -7.97 16.19 15.61
CA TYR A 107 -7.88 15.01 16.47
C TYR A 107 -8.86 13.91 16.02
N PHE A 108 -10.11 14.26 15.73
CA PHE A 108 -11.09 13.28 15.23
C PHE A 108 -10.87 12.87 13.77
N LEU A 109 -10.06 13.61 13.01
CA LEU A 109 -9.69 13.25 11.65
C LEU A 109 -8.62 12.13 11.62
N ILE A 110 -7.74 12.07 12.63
CA ILE A 110 -6.63 11.08 12.70
C ILE A 110 -7.14 9.62 12.66
N PRO A 111 -8.13 9.20 13.48
CA PRO A 111 -8.64 7.84 13.44
C PRO A 111 -9.26 7.45 12.08
N ILE A 112 -9.87 8.42 11.38
CA ILE A 112 -10.40 8.19 10.03
C ILE A 112 -9.25 7.89 9.07
N ARG A 113 -8.21 8.73 9.08
CA ARG A 113 -7.02 8.59 8.25
C ARG A 113 -6.32 7.25 8.47
N SER A 114 -5.86 7.01 9.69
CA SER A 114 -5.07 5.83 10.05
C SER A 114 -5.88 4.54 9.93
N GLY A 115 -7.17 4.58 10.29
CA GLY A 115 -8.05 3.45 10.22
C GLY A 115 -8.34 3.00 8.79
N ILE A 116 -8.67 3.92 7.89
CA ILE A 116 -8.91 3.59 6.47
C ILE A 116 -7.64 3.01 5.83
N VAL A 117 -6.47 3.58 6.13
CA VAL A 117 -5.18 3.09 5.60
C VAL A 117 -4.88 1.68 6.10
N ARG A 118 -5.07 1.42 7.40
CA ARG A 118 -4.95 0.08 7.98
C ARG A 118 -5.89 -0.91 7.27
N ASP A 119 -7.16 -0.55 7.11
CA ASP A 119 -8.17 -1.43 6.53
C ASP A 119 -7.86 -1.72 5.05
N ILE A 120 -7.37 -0.73 4.28
CA ILE A 120 -6.91 -0.93 2.90
C ILE A 120 -5.71 -1.90 2.88
N ARG A 121 -4.70 -1.68 3.73
CA ARG A 121 -3.51 -2.55 3.79
C ARG A 121 -3.88 -3.99 4.13
N ASN A 122 -4.70 -4.19 5.16
CA ASN A 122 -5.15 -5.52 5.53
C ASN A 122 -5.91 -6.19 4.38
N PHE A 123 -6.85 -5.48 3.77
CA PHE A 123 -7.65 -6.01 2.68
C PHE A 123 -6.82 -6.36 1.43
N VAL A 124 -5.83 -5.55 1.09
CA VAL A 124 -4.91 -5.83 -0.03
C VAL A 124 -4.01 -7.02 0.32
N TYR A 125 -3.49 -7.09 1.55
CA TYR A 125 -2.65 -8.20 2.00
C TYR A 125 -3.39 -9.53 1.99
N ASP A 126 -4.60 -9.58 2.55
CA ASP A 126 -5.46 -10.78 2.54
C ASP A 126 -5.78 -11.21 1.10
N LYS A 127 -6.03 -10.23 0.21
CA LYS A 127 -6.25 -10.51 -1.21
C LYS A 127 -5.01 -11.10 -1.87
N ILE A 128 -3.82 -10.57 -1.59
CA ILE A 128 -2.54 -11.09 -2.11
C ILE A 128 -2.35 -12.55 -1.69
N LEU A 129 -2.61 -12.89 -0.43
CA LEU A 129 -2.52 -14.28 0.05
C LEU A 129 -3.52 -15.21 -0.63
N GLY A 130 -4.68 -14.69 -1.04
CA GLY A 130 -5.72 -15.46 -1.74
C GLY A 130 -5.53 -15.57 -3.26
N LEU A 131 -4.56 -14.86 -3.86
CA LEU A 131 -4.31 -14.92 -5.30
C LEU A 131 -3.46 -16.14 -5.68
N PRO A 132 -3.65 -16.69 -6.90
CA PRO A 132 -2.86 -17.83 -7.38
C PRO A 132 -1.43 -17.41 -7.66
N ILE A 133 -0.50 -18.38 -7.61
CA ILE A 133 0.92 -18.15 -7.91
C ILE A 133 1.13 -17.57 -9.31
N GLY A 134 0.30 -17.96 -10.29
CA GLY A 134 0.34 -17.44 -11.65
C GLY A 134 0.16 -15.93 -11.77
N PHE A 135 -0.54 -15.28 -10.83
CA PHE A 135 -0.66 -13.83 -10.79
C PHE A 135 0.70 -13.16 -10.58
N PHE A 136 1.54 -13.72 -9.71
CA PHE A 136 2.86 -13.17 -9.37
C PHE A 136 3.95 -13.51 -10.40
N SER A 137 3.69 -14.39 -11.35
CA SER A 137 4.57 -14.64 -12.49
C SER A 137 4.38 -13.58 -13.59
N SER A 138 3.16 -13.05 -13.74
CA SER A 138 2.84 -11.98 -14.69
C SER A 138 3.11 -10.58 -14.13
N GLU A 139 2.91 -10.38 -12.81
CA GLU A 139 3.18 -9.11 -12.11
C GLU A 139 4.50 -9.19 -11.35
N ARG A 140 5.35 -8.20 -11.52
CA ARG A 140 6.63 -8.13 -10.79
C ARG A 140 6.38 -7.94 -9.30
N LYS A 141 7.05 -8.72 -8.45
CA LYS A 141 6.95 -8.60 -6.97
C LYS A 141 7.21 -7.17 -6.48
N GLY A 142 8.18 -6.46 -7.10
CA GLY A 142 8.46 -5.06 -6.79
C GLY A 142 7.29 -4.13 -7.09
N ASP A 143 6.50 -4.39 -8.14
CA ASP A 143 5.33 -3.60 -8.49
C ASP A 143 4.21 -3.76 -7.44
N VAL A 144 3.98 -4.99 -6.95
CA VAL A 144 3.05 -5.25 -5.85
C VAL A 144 3.49 -4.52 -4.57
N MET A 145 4.80 -4.56 -4.24
CA MET A 145 5.36 -3.84 -3.09
C MET A 145 5.22 -2.33 -3.23
N ALA A 146 5.46 -1.77 -4.42
CA ALA A 146 5.28 -0.34 -4.70
C ALA A 146 3.82 0.10 -4.54
N ARG A 147 2.85 -0.74 -4.94
CA ARG A 147 1.42 -0.47 -4.72
C ARG A 147 1.05 -0.51 -3.24
N MET A 148 1.58 -1.47 -2.48
CA MET A 148 1.33 -1.60 -1.03
C MET A 148 1.91 -0.44 -0.20
N SER A 149 3.03 0.13 -0.59
CA SER A 149 3.71 1.22 0.12
C SER A 149 3.36 2.59 -0.46
N GLY A 150 3.73 2.84 -1.72
CA GLY A 150 3.62 4.15 -2.37
C GLY A 150 2.17 4.54 -2.72
N ASP A 151 1.44 3.64 -3.40
CA ASP A 151 0.07 3.96 -3.79
C ASP A 151 -0.87 4.08 -2.59
N VAL A 152 -0.70 3.27 -1.55
CA VAL A 152 -1.49 3.41 -0.31
C VAL A 152 -1.22 4.75 0.37
N ALA A 153 0.04 5.24 0.40
CA ALA A 153 0.36 6.56 0.94
C ALA A 153 -0.27 7.70 0.12
N GLU A 154 -0.31 7.57 -1.21
CA GLU A 154 -1.02 8.56 -2.06
C GLU A 154 -2.53 8.54 -1.84
N VAL A 155 -3.13 7.37 -1.64
CA VAL A 155 -4.56 7.25 -1.27
C VAL A 155 -4.80 7.91 0.09
N GLU A 156 -3.91 7.74 1.07
CA GLU A 156 -3.95 8.40 2.37
C GLU A 156 -4.00 9.92 2.23
N ASN A 157 -3.06 10.49 1.47
CA ASN A 157 -3.00 11.93 1.22
C ASN A 157 -4.26 12.43 0.47
N SER A 158 -4.78 11.63 -0.45
CA SER A 158 -6.01 11.93 -1.18
C SER A 158 -7.26 11.92 -0.27
N ILE A 159 -7.33 11.01 0.70
CA ILE A 159 -8.44 10.96 1.67
C ILE A 159 -8.47 12.26 2.48
N MET A 160 -7.32 12.72 2.99
CA MET A 160 -7.20 13.97 3.72
C MET A 160 -7.64 15.16 2.88
N ALA A 161 -7.08 15.27 1.67
CA ALA A 161 -7.46 16.33 0.75
C ALA A 161 -8.96 16.29 0.38
N SER A 162 -9.55 15.11 0.28
CA SER A 162 -10.99 14.94 0.00
C SER A 162 -11.85 15.45 1.16
N LEU A 163 -11.48 15.15 2.40
CA LEU A 163 -12.24 15.58 3.58
C LEU A 163 -12.13 17.10 3.78
N ASP A 164 -10.94 17.67 3.59
CA ASP A 164 -10.76 19.13 3.62
C ASP A 164 -11.55 19.82 2.48
N MET A 165 -11.58 19.22 1.29
CA MET A 165 -12.33 19.76 0.14
C MET A 165 -13.85 19.64 0.33
N MET A 166 -14.34 18.56 0.93
CA MET A 166 -15.79 18.32 1.06
C MET A 166 -16.40 19.03 2.27
N PHE A 167 -15.63 19.24 3.35
CA PHE A 167 -16.18 19.74 4.61
C PHE A 167 -15.49 21.01 5.10
N LYS A 168 -14.21 20.96 5.46
CA LYS A 168 -13.53 22.06 6.12
C LYS A 168 -13.54 23.36 5.29
N ASN A 169 -13.04 23.29 4.06
CA ASN A 169 -12.90 24.48 3.22
C ASN A 169 -14.26 25.04 2.75
N PRO A 170 -15.24 24.24 2.28
CA PRO A 170 -16.55 24.73 1.93
C PRO A 170 -17.31 25.35 3.12
N ILE A 171 -17.25 24.72 4.30
CA ILE A 171 -17.90 25.28 5.52
C ILE A 171 -17.32 26.67 5.80
N MET A 172 -16.00 26.82 5.83
CA MET A 172 -15.35 28.10 6.08
C MET A 172 -15.73 29.15 5.02
N ILE A 173 -15.70 28.77 3.73
CA ILE A 173 -16.07 29.65 2.63
C ILE A 173 -17.53 30.08 2.74
N VAL A 174 -18.47 29.17 2.95
CA VAL A 174 -19.91 29.47 3.05
C VAL A 174 -20.21 30.36 4.23
N VAL A 175 -19.61 30.08 5.41
CA VAL A 175 -19.80 30.85 6.61
C VAL A 175 -19.25 32.27 6.44
N CYS A 176 -18.04 32.42 5.89
CA CYS A 176 -17.44 33.71 5.62
C CYS A 176 -18.20 34.50 4.54
N LEU A 177 -18.58 33.88 3.42
CA LEU A 177 -19.36 34.54 2.37
C LEU A 177 -20.74 34.96 2.85
N GLY A 178 -21.40 34.09 3.63
CA GLY A 178 -22.69 34.46 4.26
C GLY A 178 -22.57 35.72 5.10
N MET A 179 -21.51 35.81 5.92
CA MET A 179 -21.27 37.01 6.71
C MET A 179 -20.91 38.25 5.86
N MET A 180 -20.11 38.09 4.82
CA MET A 180 -19.79 39.17 3.88
C MET A 180 -21.04 39.74 3.19
N ILE A 181 -21.97 38.87 2.76
CA ILE A 181 -23.25 39.29 2.16
C ILE A 181 -24.10 40.06 3.16
N VAL A 182 -24.13 39.59 4.42
CA VAL A 182 -24.87 40.26 5.50
C VAL A 182 -24.31 41.67 5.81
N ILE A 183 -22.98 41.83 5.72
CA ILE A 183 -22.32 43.13 5.95
C ILE A 183 -22.57 44.07 4.77
N SER A 184 -22.26 43.63 3.54
CA SER A 184 -22.47 44.41 2.33
C SER A 184 -22.56 43.52 1.11
N TRP A 185 -23.73 43.36 0.53
CA TRP A 185 -23.95 42.59 -0.69
C TRP A 185 -23.28 43.25 -1.93
N GLN A 186 -23.22 44.59 -1.98
CA GLN A 186 -22.59 45.34 -3.06
C GLN A 186 -21.10 45.07 -3.15
N LEU A 187 -20.38 45.14 -2.01
CA LEU A 187 -18.96 44.81 -1.94
C LEU A 187 -18.72 43.35 -2.27
N THR A 188 -19.61 42.46 -1.86
CA THR A 188 -19.47 41.02 -2.10
C THR A 188 -19.61 40.68 -3.59
N ILE A 189 -20.58 41.27 -4.29
CA ILE A 189 -20.69 41.11 -5.76
C ILE A 189 -19.43 41.62 -6.46
N PHE A 190 -18.94 42.79 -6.06
CA PHE A 190 -17.71 43.35 -6.63
C PHE A 190 -16.51 42.42 -6.46
N VAL A 191 -16.34 41.82 -5.29
CA VAL A 191 -15.31 40.78 -5.04
C VAL A 191 -15.51 39.57 -5.95
N PHE A 192 -16.75 39.09 -6.13
CA PHE A 192 -17.06 37.97 -7.00
C PHE A 192 -16.68 38.20 -8.47
N VAL A 193 -16.74 39.45 -8.95
CA VAL A 193 -16.29 39.79 -10.30
C VAL A 193 -14.76 39.77 -10.43
N LEU A 194 -14.04 40.12 -9.36
CA LEU A 194 -12.56 40.13 -9.36
C LEU A 194 -11.92 38.77 -9.23
N LEU A 195 -12.51 37.84 -8.44
CA LEU A 195 -11.95 36.54 -8.16
C LEU A 195 -11.66 35.67 -9.43
N PRO A 196 -12.52 35.60 -10.46
CA PRO A 196 -12.25 34.84 -11.67
C PRO A 196 -10.99 35.30 -12.40
N VAL A 197 -10.65 36.59 -12.39
CA VAL A 197 -9.45 37.12 -13.02
C VAL A 197 -8.19 36.55 -12.38
N ALA A 198 -8.12 36.56 -11.05
CA ALA A 198 -7.05 35.95 -10.29
C ALA A 198 -6.98 34.41 -10.53
N GLY A 199 -8.13 33.75 -10.58
CA GLY A 199 -8.26 32.33 -10.86
C GLY A 199 -7.75 31.93 -12.25
N LEU A 200 -8.01 32.72 -13.29
CA LEU A 200 -7.51 32.49 -14.65
C LEU A 200 -5.98 32.56 -14.74
N VAL A 201 -5.37 33.56 -14.09
CA VAL A 201 -3.90 33.70 -14.04
C VAL A 201 -3.27 32.51 -13.35
N MET A 202 -3.77 32.14 -12.17
CA MET A 202 -3.26 31.00 -11.40
C MET A 202 -3.50 29.66 -12.11
N GLY A 203 -4.61 29.50 -12.80
CA GLY A 203 -4.93 28.30 -13.60
C GLY A 203 -3.94 28.07 -14.74
N ARG A 204 -3.47 29.14 -15.43
CA ARG A 204 -2.44 29.02 -16.47
C ARG A 204 -1.08 28.57 -15.89
N ILE A 205 -0.70 29.11 -14.73
CA ILE A 205 0.53 28.70 -14.03
C ILE A 205 0.44 27.22 -13.66
N GLY A 206 -0.68 26.79 -13.07
CA GLY A 206 -0.91 25.39 -12.65
C GLY A 206 -0.86 24.42 -13.82
N LYS A 207 -1.46 24.76 -14.98
CA LYS A 207 -1.45 23.90 -16.18
C LYS A 207 -0.04 23.67 -16.73
N ARG A 208 0.80 24.71 -16.75
CA ARG A 208 2.20 24.62 -17.17
C ARG A 208 3.06 23.83 -16.18
N LEU A 209 2.81 23.99 -14.89
CA LEU A 209 3.49 23.24 -13.83
C LEU A 209 3.17 21.74 -13.94
N LYS A 210 1.90 21.36 -14.09
CA LYS A 210 1.47 19.97 -14.27
C LYS A 210 2.22 19.26 -15.40
N ARG A 211 2.31 19.90 -16.59
CA ARG A 211 3.01 19.33 -17.76
C ARG A 211 4.49 19.08 -17.49
N THR A 212 5.16 20.03 -16.84
CA THR A 212 6.60 19.89 -16.53
C THR A 212 6.85 18.85 -15.44
N SER A 213 5.96 18.75 -14.44
CA SER A 213 6.05 17.75 -13.37
C SER A 213 5.92 16.32 -13.91
N LEU A 214 5.09 16.07 -14.93
CA LEU A 214 5.00 14.74 -15.57
C LEU A 214 6.34 14.32 -16.21
N VAL A 215 7.03 15.25 -16.90
CA VAL A 215 8.37 14.97 -17.46
C VAL A 215 9.38 14.67 -16.34
N GLY A 216 9.37 15.44 -15.26
CA GLY A 216 10.23 15.18 -14.10
C GLY A 216 9.97 13.81 -13.46
N GLN A 217 8.72 13.38 -13.40
CA GLN A 217 8.32 12.08 -12.86
C GLN A 217 8.84 10.92 -13.73
N GLN A 218 8.81 11.07 -15.05
CA GLN A 218 9.38 10.08 -15.98
C GLN A 218 10.90 9.99 -15.83
N GLN A 219 11.60 11.13 -15.75
CA GLN A 219 13.06 11.16 -15.56
C GLN A 219 13.47 10.56 -14.20
N TRP A 220 12.70 10.80 -13.14
CA TRP A 220 12.91 10.15 -11.85
C TRP A 220 12.77 8.62 -11.94
N GLY A 221 11.77 8.14 -12.69
CA GLY A 221 11.60 6.71 -12.96
C GLY A 221 12.81 6.11 -13.67
N THR A 222 13.38 6.81 -14.67
CA THR A 222 14.61 6.38 -15.37
C THR A 222 15.79 6.28 -14.40
N LEU A 223 16.00 7.29 -13.54
CA LEU A 223 17.07 7.28 -12.53
C LEU A 223 16.95 6.10 -11.58
N MET A 224 15.73 5.81 -11.08
CA MET A 224 15.50 4.67 -10.19
C MET A 224 15.78 3.34 -10.90
N SER A 225 15.38 3.20 -12.16
CA SER A 225 15.69 2.01 -12.98
C SER A 225 17.20 1.83 -13.16
N THR A 226 17.96 2.92 -13.40
CA THR A 226 19.42 2.86 -13.54
C THR A 226 20.08 2.44 -12.22
N ILE A 227 19.59 2.90 -11.07
CA ILE A 227 20.09 2.47 -9.75
C ILE A 227 19.78 0.98 -9.53
N GLU A 228 18.55 0.53 -9.81
CA GLU A 228 18.13 -0.87 -9.65
C GLU A 228 18.98 -1.81 -10.54
N GLU A 229 19.18 -1.43 -11.81
CA GLU A 229 20.03 -2.16 -12.75
C GLU A 229 21.49 -2.25 -12.23
N THR A 230 22.03 -1.13 -11.73
CA THR A 230 23.40 -1.08 -11.22
C THR A 230 23.57 -1.93 -9.97
N LEU A 231 22.63 -1.85 -9.00
CA LEU A 231 22.68 -2.63 -7.77
C LEU A 231 22.50 -4.13 -8.05
N GLY A 232 21.58 -4.48 -8.94
CA GLY A 232 21.35 -5.87 -9.37
C GLY A 232 22.56 -6.46 -10.09
N GLY A 233 23.26 -5.64 -10.88
CA GLY A 233 24.44 -6.03 -11.65
C GLY A 233 25.79 -5.67 -11.00
N LEU A 234 25.81 -5.27 -9.72
CA LEU A 234 27.00 -4.68 -9.10
C LEU A 234 28.25 -5.58 -9.17
N ARG A 235 28.08 -6.90 -9.02
CA ARG A 235 29.18 -7.87 -9.18
C ARG A 235 29.78 -7.81 -10.58
N ILE A 236 28.95 -7.69 -11.62
CA ILE A 236 29.39 -7.57 -13.02
C ILE A 236 30.10 -6.24 -13.25
N VAL A 237 29.52 -5.13 -12.74
CA VAL A 237 30.14 -3.80 -12.83
C VAL A 237 31.54 -3.83 -12.24
N LYS A 238 31.72 -4.48 -11.07
CA LYS A 238 33.03 -4.64 -10.40
C LYS A 238 33.98 -5.57 -11.17
N ALA A 239 33.48 -6.72 -11.61
CA ALA A 239 34.30 -7.70 -12.34
C ALA A 239 34.87 -7.16 -13.66
N PHE A 240 34.14 -6.26 -14.31
CA PHE A 240 34.55 -5.65 -15.59
C PHE A 240 35.13 -4.24 -15.46
N ASN A 241 35.37 -3.73 -14.24
CA ASN A 241 35.84 -2.36 -13.97
C ASN A 241 35.02 -1.29 -14.70
N ALA A 242 33.68 -1.49 -14.72
CA ALA A 242 32.75 -0.64 -15.47
C ALA A 242 32.15 0.50 -14.64
N GLU A 243 32.71 0.81 -13.45
CA GLU A 243 32.19 1.82 -12.53
C GLU A 243 32.16 3.20 -13.19
N HIS A 244 33.21 3.57 -13.91
CA HIS A 244 33.26 4.87 -14.58
C HIS A 244 32.15 5.02 -15.64
N LYS A 245 31.85 3.95 -16.38
CA LYS A 245 30.79 3.95 -17.41
C LYS A 245 29.42 4.11 -16.76
N MET A 246 29.16 3.37 -15.68
CA MET A 246 27.87 3.46 -14.95
C MET A 246 27.70 4.81 -14.26
N SER A 247 28.77 5.33 -13.66
CA SER A 247 28.81 6.67 -13.05
C SER A 247 28.53 7.76 -14.09
N ALA A 248 29.18 7.73 -15.25
CA ALA A 248 28.96 8.71 -16.32
C ALA A 248 27.50 8.68 -16.83
N ARG A 249 26.92 7.48 -17.02
CA ARG A 249 25.51 7.33 -17.40
C ARG A 249 24.58 7.94 -16.35
N PHE A 250 24.77 7.58 -15.09
CA PHE A 250 23.97 8.11 -13.99
C PHE A 250 24.08 9.63 -13.85
N HIS A 251 25.29 10.18 -13.94
CA HIS A 251 25.51 11.63 -13.87
C HIS A 251 24.80 12.36 -15.02
N GLY A 252 24.82 11.80 -16.23
CA GLY A 252 24.11 12.38 -17.39
C GLY A 252 22.59 12.44 -17.18
N GLU A 253 21.99 11.33 -16.73
CA GLU A 253 20.55 11.24 -16.43
C GLU A 253 20.16 12.15 -15.25
N ASN A 254 20.99 12.18 -14.20
CA ASN A 254 20.77 13.02 -13.02
C ASN A 254 20.88 14.53 -13.36
N GLN A 255 21.79 14.91 -14.25
CA GLN A 255 21.88 16.29 -14.74
C GLN A 255 20.62 16.71 -15.52
N GLN A 256 20.04 15.82 -16.31
CA GLN A 256 18.76 16.08 -16.98
C GLN A 256 17.61 16.26 -15.99
N PHE A 257 17.55 15.39 -14.98
CA PHE A 257 16.56 15.48 -13.90
C PHE A 257 16.74 16.79 -13.12
N TYR A 258 17.98 17.17 -12.76
CA TYR A 258 18.30 18.42 -12.08
C TYR A 258 17.76 19.63 -12.87
N ASN A 259 18.01 19.69 -14.17
CA ASN A 259 17.54 20.80 -15.02
C ASN A 259 16.00 20.88 -15.04
N THR A 260 15.34 19.74 -15.12
CA THR A 260 13.88 19.66 -15.11
C THR A 260 13.31 19.98 -13.72
N SER A 261 13.91 19.47 -12.67
CA SER A 261 13.54 19.75 -11.27
C SER A 261 13.66 21.24 -10.96
N ASN A 262 14.72 21.91 -11.42
CA ASN A 262 14.87 23.35 -11.28
C ASN A 262 13.76 24.13 -11.99
N ARG A 263 13.33 23.70 -13.18
CA ARG A 263 12.21 24.34 -13.89
C ARG A 263 10.89 24.14 -13.14
N ILE A 264 10.68 22.95 -12.55
CA ILE A 264 9.50 22.65 -11.73
C ILE A 264 9.52 23.55 -10.49
N ASN A 265 10.61 23.53 -9.73
CA ASN A 265 10.74 24.25 -8.46
C ASN A 265 10.63 25.78 -8.65
N ARG A 266 11.25 26.35 -9.70
CA ARG A 266 11.11 27.77 -10.03
C ARG A 266 9.64 28.17 -10.33
N ARG A 267 8.90 27.33 -11.07
CA ARG A 267 7.47 27.57 -11.36
C ARG A 267 6.60 27.39 -10.12
N GLN A 268 6.92 26.40 -9.29
CA GLN A 268 6.20 26.16 -8.03
C GLN A 268 6.44 27.30 -7.03
N SER A 269 7.69 27.75 -6.92
CA SER A 269 8.06 28.89 -6.06
C SER A 269 7.44 30.21 -6.54
N LEU A 270 7.19 30.38 -7.85
CA LEU A 270 6.49 31.56 -8.38
C LEU A 270 5.00 31.58 -7.99
N ALA A 271 4.40 30.42 -7.77
CA ALA A 271 2.96 30.35 -7.49
C ALA A 271 2.57 31.07 -6.18
N HIS A 272 3.39 30.98 -5.14
CA HIS A 272 3.11 31.64 -3.86
C HIS A 272 3.19 33.18 -3.95
N PRO A 273 4.31 33.79 -4.38
CA PRO A 273 4.41 35.24 -4.53
C PRO A 273 3.35 35.83 -5.51
N MET A 274 3.10 35.13 -6.62
CA MET A 274 2.07 35.56 -7.58
C MET A 274 0.67 35.55 -6.95
N SER A 275 0.36 34.53 -6.16
CA SER A 275 -0.91 34.45 -5.43
C SER A 275 -1.02 35.52 -4.36
N GLU A 276 0.08 35.84 -3.67
CA GLU A 276 0.13 36.92 -2.67
C GLU A 276 -0.05 38.28 -3.36
N PHE A 277 0.65 38.54 -4.46
CA PHE A 277 0.49 39.75 -5.26
C PHE A 277 -0.96 39.96 -5.75
N LEU A 278 -1.55 38.89 -6.34
CA LEU A 278 -2.95 38.96 -6.82
C LEU A 278 -3.93 39.17 -5.66
N GLY A 279 -3.67 38.54 -4.50
CA GLY A 279 -4.45 38.74 -3.28
C GLY A 279 -4.37 40.17 -2.79
N THR A 280 -3.16 40.75 -2.68
CA THR A 280 -2.92 42.12 -2.24
C THR A 280 -3.52 43.12 -3.24
N MET A 281 -3.37 42.86 -4.55
CA MET A 281 -4.00 43.69 -5.59
C MET A 281 -5.53 43.72 -5.45
N THR A 282 -6.13 42.54 -5.20
CA THR A 282 -7.59 42.45 -4.98
C THR A 282 -8.00 43.23 -3.72
N ILE A 283 -7.24 43.08 -2.62
CA ILE A 283 -7.45 43.85 -1.38
C ILE A 283 -7.36 45.34 -1.64
N ALA A 284 -6.34 45.81 -2.38
CA ALA A 284 -6.18 47.24 -2.71
C ALA A 284 -7.35 47.79 -3.54
N ILE A 285 -7.83 47.00 -4.53
CA ILE A 285 -8.98 47.38 -5.35
C ILE A 285 -10.26 47.45 -4.50
N VAL A 286 -10.48 46.47 -3.62
CA VAL A 286 -11.65 46.49 -2.71
C VAL A 286 -11.54 47.61 -1.68
N LEU A 287 -10.33 47.89 -1.19
CA LEU A 287 -10.06 49.02 -0.28
C LEU A 287 -10.39 50.36 -0.95
N TRP A 288 -9.94 50.54 -2.21
CA TRP A 288 -10.25 51.75 -2.97
C TRP A 288 -11.74 51.90 -3.21
N PHE A 289 -12.43 50.87 -3.69
CA PHE A 289 -13.86 50.91 -3.96
C PHE A 289 -14.70 51.11 -2.67
N GLY A 290 -14.44 50.30 -1.63
CA GLY A 290 -15.11 50.42 -0.34
C GLY A 290 -14.80 51.74 0.38
N GLY A 291 -13.54 52.20 0.28
CA GLY A 291 -13.12 53.50 0.82
C GLY A 291 -13.86 54.67 0.14
N THR A 292 -14.05 54.65 -1.18
CA THR A 292 -14.84 55.67 -1.88
C THR A 292 -16.31 55.67 -1.46
N LEU A 293 -16.90 54.49 -1.19
CA LEU A 293 -18.27 54.40 -0.66
C LEU A 293 -18.40 55.02 0.74
N ILE A 294 -17.41 54.85 1.60
CA ILE A 294 -17.37 55.43 2.93
C ILE A 294 -17.20 56.96 2.87
N LEU A 295 -16.25 57.43 2.04
CA LEU A 295 -15.92 58.85 1.89
C LEU A 295 -17.06 59.66 1.20
N SER A 296 -17.86 59.01 0.36
CA SER A 296 -19.00 59.61 -0.32
C SER A 296 -20.20 59.89 0.62
N GLY A 297 -20.13 59.57 1.90
CA GLY A 297 -21.17 59.83 2.89
C GLY A 297 -22.44 58.99 2.77
N ASN A 298 -22.42 57.94 1.96
CA ASN A 298 -23.56 57.06 1.70
C ASN A 298 -23.87 56.06 2.82
N ASN A 299 -23.59 56.31 4.06
CA ASN A 299 -23.90 55.52 5.28
C ASN A 299 -24.14 53.98 5.08
N ILE A 300 -23.60 53.41 4.01
CA ILE A 300 -23.81 51.97 3.65
C ILE A 300 -22.99 51.06 4.57
N ILE A 301 -21.82 51.54 4.97
CA ILE A 301 -20.89 50.79 5.86
C ILE A 301 -20.00 51.81 6.60
N ASP A 302 -19.77 51.59 7.89
CA ASP A 302 -18.82 52.35 8.70
C ASP A 302 -17.39 51.77 8.60
N ALA A 303 -16.38 52.57 8.92
CA ALA A 303 -14.98 52.17 8.76
C ALA A 303 -14.57 50.91 9.57
N PRO A 304 -14.95 50.73 10.84
CA PRO A 304 -14.66 49.50 11.60
C PRO A 304 -15.29 48.26 10.99
N THR A 305 -16.55 48.33 10.56
CA THR A 305 -17.24 47.22 9.89
C THR A 305 -16.62 46.90 8.53
N PHE A 306 -16.13 47.92 7.81
CA PHE A 306 -15.38 47.70 6.58
C PHE A 306 -14.06 46.98 6.83
N ILE A 307 -13.31 47.32 7.87
CA ILE A 307 -12.09 46.60 8.26
C ILE A 307 -12.43 45.16 8.62
N TYR A 308 -13.51 44.92 9.37
CA TYR A 308 -13.99 43.56 9.65
C TYR A 308 -14.31 42.78 8.37
N TYR A 309 -15.01 43.40 7.41
CA TYR A 309 -15.28 42.83 6.11
C TYR A 309 -13.97 42.38 5.39
N MET A 310 -12.95 43.25 5.40
CA MET A 310 -11.65 42.98 4.80
C MET A 310 -10.93 41.80 5.47
N VAL A 311 -11.00 41.65 6.79
CA VAL A 311 -10.42 40.52 7.53
C VAL A 311 -11.13 39.21 7.17
N ILE A 312 -12.47 39.23 7.07
CA ILE A 312 -13.22 38.05 6.62
C ILE A 312 -12.86 37.68 5.19
N PHE A 313 -12.80 38.66 4.29
CA PHE A 313 -12.40 38.44 2.90
C PHE A 313 -10.99 37.80 2.80
N TYR A 314 -10.02 38.32 3.54
CA TYR A 314 -8.68 37.77 3.61
C TYR A 314 -8.68 36.30 4.07
N SER A 315 -9.55 35.96 5.02
CA SER A 315 -9.68 34.64 5.59
C SER A 315 -10.19 33.59 4.60
N ILE A 316 -10.90 34.00 3.53
CA ILE A 316 -11.40 33.08 2.47
C ILE A 316 -10.29 32.66 1.51
N ILE A 317 -9.24 33.46 1.35
CA ILE A 317 -8.19 33.25 0.33
C ILE A 317 -7.51 31.88 0.51
N ASN A 318 -7.14 31.51 1.73
CA ASN A 318 -6.45 30.26 2.02
C ASN A 318 -7.34 29.02 1.79
N PRO A 319 -8.57 28.92 2.33
CA PRO A 319 -9.51 27.84 2.00
C PRO A 319 -9.76 27.68 0.51
N ALA A 320 -9.87 28.77 -0.26
CA ALA A 320 -10.06 28.72 -1.70
C ALA A 320 -8.84 28.15 -2.44
N LYS A 321 -7.61 28.52 -2.02
CA LYS A 321 -6.37 27.95 -2.53
C LYS A 321 -6.25 26.45 -2.23
N ASP A 322 -6.57 26.05 -1.00
CA ASP A 322 -6.48 24.66 -0.56
C ASP A 322 -7.50 23.78 -1.26
N LEU A 323 -8.67 24.32 -1.61
CA LEU A 323 -9.65 23.63 -2.44
C LEU A 323 -9.06 23.25 -3.81
N SER A 324 -8.33 24.16 -4.44
CA SER A 324 -7.67 23.89 -5.74
C SER A 324 -6.56 22.84 -5.63
N LYS A 325 -5.78 22.84 -4.55
CA LYS A 325 -4.75 21.82 -4.29
C LYS A 325 -5.39 20.46 -4.02
N ALA A 326 -6.49 20.42 -3.29
CA ALA A 326 -7.20 19.21 -2.95
C ALA A 326 -7.71 18.46 -4.19
N VAL A 327 -8.21 19.17 -5.22
CA VAL A 327 -8.63 18.57 -6.50
C VAL A 327 -7.48 17.76 -7.13
N TYR A 328 -6.26 18.31 -7.14
CA TYR A 328 -5.09 17.60 -7.67
C TYR A 328 -4.74 16.37 -6.86
N SER A 329 -4.70 16.48 -5.53
CA SER A 329 -4.41 15.37 -4.63
C SER A 329 -5.44 14.25 -4.76
N VAL A 330 -6.73 14.59 -4.89
CA VAL A 330 -7.80 13.63 -5.12
C VAL A 330 -7.62 12.89 -6.45
N GLN A 331 -7.28 13.59 -7.54
CA GLN A 331 -7.03 12.94 -8.83
C GLN A 331 -5.85 11.98 -8.78
N LYS A 332 -4.76 12.35 -8.07
CA LYS A 332 -3.59 11.51 -7.87
C LYS A 332 -3.94 10.26 -7.07
N GLY A 333 -4.69 10.41 -5.99
CA GLY A 333 -5.14 9.29 -5.17
C GLY A 333 -6.12 8.36 -5.89
N LEU A 334 -6.98 8.88 -6.77
CA LEU A 334 -7.84 8.06 -7.61
C LEU A 334 -7.02 7.19 -8.57
N ALA A 335 -5.98 7.73 -9.20
CA ALA A 335 -5.07 6.97 -10.05
C ALA A 335 -4.32 5.87 -9.28
N SER A 336 -3.88 6.17 -8.03
CA SER A 336 -3.26 5.18 -7.15
C SER A 336 -4.26 4.11 -6.72
N MET A 337 -5.50 4.49 -6.41
CA MET A 337 -6.56 3.54 -6.06
C MET A 337 -6.91 2.62 -7.24
N GLU A 338 -6.90 3.11 -8.47
CA GLU A 338 -7.10 2.28 -9.67
C GLU A 338 -6.00 1.19 -9.81
N ARG A 339 -4.73 1.53 -9.48
CA ARG A 339 -3.65 0.53 -9.47
C ARG A 339 -3.80 -0.51 -8.35
N ILE A 340 -4.25 -0.08 -7.17
CA ILE A 340 -4.59 -0.98 -6.06
C ILE A 340 -5.78 -1.87 -6.44
N ASP A 341 -6.79 -1.31 -7.11
CA ASP A 341 -8.00 -2.02 -7.53
C ASP A 341 -7.71 -3.15 -8.53
N LYS A 342 -6.66 -3.05 -9.33
CA LYS A 342 -6.18 -4.15 -10.18
C LYS A 342 -5.80 -5.40 -9.37
N ILE A 343 -5.22 -5.22 -8.17
CA ILE A 343 -4.97 -6.34 -7.26
C ILE A 343 -6.27 -6.83 -6.63
N LEU A 344 -7.11 -5.91 -6.16
CA LEU A 344 -8.35 -6.23 -5.46
C LEU A 344 -9.38 -6.92 -6.35
N SER A 345 -9.45 -6.55 -7.62
CA SER A 345 -10.36 -7.11 -8.63
C SER A 345 -9.78 -8.32 -9.34
N ALA A 346 -8.50 -8.66 -9.14
CA ALA A 346 -7.90 -9.84 -9.75
C ALA A 346 -8.68 -11.09 -9.35
N ASP A 347 -9.11 -11.86 -10.35
CA ASP A 347 -9.84 -13.11 -10.11
C ASP A 347 -8.84 -14.22 -9.74
N ASN A 348 -9.28 -15.12 -8.84
CA ASN A 348 -8.59 -16.37 -8.61
C ASN A 348 -9.30 -17.45 -9.44
N PRO A 349 -8.68 -17.94 -10.53
CA PRO A 349 -9.27 -19.00 -11.34
C PRO A 349 -9.37 -20.33 -10.57
N ILE A 350 -8.53 -20.52 -9.53
CA ILE A 350 -8.52 -21.74 -8.72
C ILE A 350 -9.55 -21.58 -7.60
N LYS A 351 -10.75 -22.11 -7.84
CA LYS A 351 -11.88 -22.05 -6.89
C LYS A 351 -12.13 -23.40 -6.28
N ASP A 352 -12.58 -23.39 -5.03
CA ASP A 352 -13.11 -24.60 -4.41
C ASP A 352 -14.41 -25.01 -5.11
N PRO A 353 -14.68 -26.33 -5.27
CA PRO A 353 -15.94 -26.78 -5.81
C PRO A 353 -17.10 -26.48 -4.86
N ALA A 354 -18.32 -26.32 -5.43
CA ALA A 354 -19.52 -26.05 -4.63
C ALA A 354 -19.82 -27.19 -3.64
N GLU A 355 -19.60 -28.42 -4.07
CA GLU A 355 -19.74 -29.64 -3.27
C GLU A 355 -18.40 -30.39 -3.23
N PRO A 356 -17.52 -30.07 -2.27
CA PRO A 356 -16.22 -30.72 -2.17
C PRO A 356 -16.35 -32.21 -1.82
N LYS A 357 -15.62 -33.05 -2.52
CA LYS A 357 -15.48 -34.46 -2.13
C LYS A 357 -14.55 -34.62 -0.94
N THR A 358 -14.80 -35.65 -0.14
CA THR A 358 -13.92 -36.08 0.94
C THR A 358 -12.63 -36.65 0.38
N LEU A 359 -11.53 -36.39 1.09
CA LEU A 359 -10.22 -36.98 0.73
C LEU A 359 -10.25 -38.49 0.87
N PRO A 360 -9.49 -39.23 0.03
CA PRO A 360 -9.31 -40.67 0.22
C PRO A 360 -8.62 -40.95 1.57
N SER A 361 -9.03 -42.01 2.24
CA SER A 361 -8.48 -42.41 3.57
C SER A 361 -7.26 -43.34 3.47
N GLU A 362 -7.15 -44.14 2.43
CA GLU A 362 -6.16 -45.21 2.36
C GLU A 362 -5.42 -45.32 1.03
N ASN A 363 -6.01 -44.91 -0.09
CA ASN A 363 -5.36 -45.00 -1.39
C ASN A 363 -5.00 -43.62 -1.93
N PHE A 364 -3.71 -43.34 -2.01
CA PHE A 364 -3.18 -42.08 -2.53
C PHE A 364 -2.43 -42.26 -3.86
N ASP A 365 -2.93 -43.18 -4.73
CA ASP A 365 -2.44 -43.26 -6.09
C ASP A 365 -2.65 -41.92 -6.81
N ILE A 366 -1.61 -41.50 -7.53
CA ILE A 366 -1.69 -40.28 -8.33
C ILE A 366 -1.72 -40.66 -9.80
N ARG A 367 -2.68 -40.12 -10.54
CA ARG A 367 -2.77 -40.35 -11.98
C ARG A 367 -2.95 -39.02 -12.73
N TYR A 368 -2.07 -38.82 -13.70
CA TYR A 368 -2.18 -37.81 -14.73
C TYR A 368 -2.71 -38.48 -15.99
N ASP A 369 -3.77 -37.97 -16.57
CA ASP A 369 -4.43 -38.55 -17.74
C ASP A 369 -4.53 -37.54 -18.88
N GLY A 370 -3.67 -37.71 -19.90
CA GLY A 370 -3.64 -36.85 -21.07
C GLY A 370 -3.43 -35.36 -20.78
N VAL A 371 -2.68 -35.02 -19.72
CA VAL A 371 -2.54 -33.66 -19.20
C VAL A 371 -1.85 -32.73 -20.20
N ARG A 372 -2.52 -31.58 -20.51
CA ARG A 372 -1.92 -30.47 -21.25
C ARG A 372 -1.98 -29.20 -20.44
N PHE A 373 -0.88 -28.44 -20.47
CA PHE A 373 -0.77 -27.17 -19.75
C PHE A 373 0.16 -26.19 -20.47
N ARG A 374 -0.20 -24.89 -20.41
CA ARG A 374 0.59 -23.75 -20.90
C ARG A 374 0.45 -22.54 -19.97
N TYR A 375 1.52 -21.76 -19.83
CA TYR A 375 1.47 -20.46 -19.13
C TYR A 375 0.97 -19.33 -20.03
N GLY A 376 1.19 -19.43 -21.33
CA GLY A 376 0.81 -18.44 -22.34
C GLY A 376 0.28 -19.11 -23.61
N GLN A 377 0.95 -18.92 -24.74
CA GLN A 377 0.49 -19.49 -26.02
C GLN A 377 1.01 -20.90 -26.27
N ASP A 378 2.26 -21.20 -25.89
CA ASP A 378 2.92 -22.45 -26.21
C ASP A 378 2.70 -23.53 -25.12
N TRP A 379 2.46 -24.77 -25.54
CA TRP A 379 2.29 -25.90 -24.65
C TRP A 379 3.60 -26.27 -23.95
N VAL A 380 3.60 -26.18 -22.61
CA VAL A 380 4.72 -26.62 -21.76
C VAL A 380 4.58 -28.09 -21.39
N ILE A 381 3.36 -28.55 -21.14
CA ILE A 381 3.02 -29.98 -20.98
C ILE A 381 2.07 -30.37 -22.11
N ASN A 382 2.37 -31.45 -22.81
CA ASN A 382 1.67 -31.80 -24.04
C ASN A 382 1.25 -33.27 -24.06
N GLY A 383 0.12 -33.59 -23.42
CA GLY A 383 -0.49 -34.90 -23.41
C GLY A 383 0.25 -35.91 -22.52
N VAL A 384 0.66 -35.49 -21.33
CA VAL A 384 1.34 -36.36 -20.36
C VAL A 384 0.32 -37.28 -19.67
N THR A 385 0.57 -38.59 -19.72
CA THR A 385 -0.10 -39.59 -18.90
C THR A 385 0.93 -40.23 -17.99
N LEU A 386 0.73 -40.22 -16.68
CA LEU A 386 1.65 -40.70 -15.65
C LEU A 386 0.84 -41.31 -14.52
N GLU A 387 1.31 -42.43 -13.99
CA GLU A 387 0.76 -43.09 -12.81
C GLU A 387 1.84 -43.23 -11.74
N ILE A 388 1.51 -42.85 -10.50
CA ILE A 388 2.37 -42.98 -9.32
C ILE A 388 1.59 -43.81 -8.31
N PRO A 389 1.88 -45.12 -8.22
CA PRO A 389 1.19 -46.03 -7.31
C PRO A 389 1.44 -45.63 -5.84
N TYR A 390 0.50 -45.97 -4.98
CA TYR A 390 0.60 -45.69 -3.55
C TYR A 390 1.90 -46.25 -2.94
N GLY A 391 2.60 -45.42 -2.17
CA GLY A 391 3.84 -45.77 -1.51
C GLY A 391 5.05 -45.95 -2.45
N LYS A 392 4.94 -45.59 -3.74
CA LYS A 392 6.01 -45.66 -4.72
C LYS A 392 6.63 -44.32 -5.01
N THR A 393 7.90 -44.34 -5.41
CA THR A 393 8.68 -43.17 -5.83
C THR A 393 8.82 -43.14 -7.33
N VAL A 394 8.34 -42.09 -7.97
CA VAL A 394 8.51 -41.81 -9.40
C VAL A 394 9.43 -40.62 -9.60
N ALA A 395 10.52 -40.82 -10.35
CA ALA A 395 11.48 -39.78 -10.68
C ALA A 395 11.21 -39.17 -12.06
N LEU A 396 11.10 -37.86 -12.14
CA LEU A 396 11.08 -37.10 -13.39
C LEU A 396 12.49 -36.63 -13.72
N VAL A 397 12.99 -37.03 -14.89
CA VAL A 397 14.31 -36.64 -15.39
C VAL A 397 14.18 -36.02 -16.78
N GLY A 398 15.13 -35.20 -17.20
CA GLY A 398 15.12 -34.55 -18.51
C GLY A 398 15.88 -33.22 -18.51
N GLN A 399 16.07 -32.65 -19.67
CA GLN A 399 16.77 -31.39 -19.85
C GLN A 399 16.04 -30.24 -19.15
N SER A 400 16.76 -29.15 -18.86
CA SER A 400 16.13 -27.91 -18.37
C SER A 400 15.08 -27.42 -19.37
N GLY A 401 13.93 -26.98 -18.89
CA GLY A 401 12.81 -26.54 -19.74
C GLY A 401 11.92 -27.66 -20.29
N SER A 402 12.18 -28.95 -19.98
CA SER A 402 11.33 -30.05 -20.45
C SER A 402 9.95 -30.17 -19.80
N GLY A 403 9.65 -29.32 -18.77
CA GLY A 403 8.34 -29.26 -18.12
C GLY A 403 8.23 -29.97 -16.77
N LYS A 404 9.33 -30.50 -16.19
CA LYS A 404 9.33 -31.28 -14.93
C LYS A 404 8.69 -30.50 -13.74
N SER A 405 9.22 -29.31 -13.45
CA SER A 405 8.71 -28.48 -12.34
C SER A 405 7.27 -28.05 -12.60
N THR A 406 6.93 -27.74 -13.86
CA THR A 406 5.55 -27.43 -14.24
C THR A 406 4.59 -28.60 -13.95
N LEU A 407 5.00 -29.84 -14.31
CA LEU A 407 4.19 -31.04 -14.05
C LEU A 407 4.00 -31.28 -12.55
N ALA A 408 5.03 -31.05 -11.75
CA ALA A 408 4.98 -31.14 -10.29
C ALA A 408 4.08 -30.04 -9.67
N ASP A 409 4.12 -28.80 -10.18
CA ASP A 409 3.32 -27.67 -9.71
C ASP A 409 1.81 -27.83 -9.98
N LEU A 410 1.44 -28.65 -10.95
CA LEU A 410 0.02 -28.96 -11.22
C LEU A 410 -0.61 -29.83 -10.13
N LEU A 411 0.15 -30.68 -9.44
CA LEU A 411 -0.37 -31.59 -8.42
C LEU A 411 -0.92 -30.86 -7.18
N PRO A 412 -0.23 -29.85 -6.57
CA PRO A 412 -0.78 -29.05 -5.49
C PRO A 412 -1.80 -28.02 -5.97
N ARG A 413 -2.18 -28.10 -7.25
CA ARG A 413 -3.14 -27.20 -7.87
C ARG A 413 -2.72 -25.74 -7.71
N PHE A 414 -1.42 -25.43 -8.01
CA PHE A 414 -0.96 -24.06 -8.18
C PHE A 414 -1.48 -23.47 -9.48
N TYR A 415 -1.76 -24.33 -10.45
CA TYR A 415 -2.42 -24.07 -11.73
C TYR A 415 -3.41 -25.18 -12.02
N ASP A 416 -4.51 -24.89 -12.69
CA ASP A 416 -5.42 -25.90 -13.22
C ASP A 416 -5.00 -26.32 -14.63
N VAL A 417 -5.14 -27.62 -14.95
CA VAL A 417 -4.86 -28.15 -16.29
C VAL A 417 -5.90 -27.63 -17.29
N GLN A 418 -5.46 -27.31 -18.52
CA GLN A 418 -6.37 -26.90 -19.58
C GLN A 418 -7.05 -28.09 -20.27
N GLU A 419 -6.31 -29.21 -20.45
CA GLU A 419 -6.86 -30.45 -20.99
C GLU A 419 -6.39 -31.62 -20.14
N GLY A 420 -7.18 -32.70 -20.10
CA GLY A 420 -6.92 -33.87 -19.28
C GLY A 420 -7.32 -33.68 -17.81
N SER A 421 -6.84 -34.57 -16.96
CA SER A 421 -7.15 -34.57 -15.53
C SER A 421 -5.98 -35.10 -14.69
N ILE A 422 -5.95 -34.64 -13.42
CA ILE A 422 -5.06 -35.21 -12.39
C ILE A 422 -5.98 -35.73 -11.29
N SER A 423 -5.77 -36.97 -10.86
CA SER A 423 -6.57 -37.61 -9.82
C SER A 423 -5.71 -38.19 -8.71
N ILE A 424 -6.27 -38.21 -7.48
CA ILE A 424 -5.70 -38.87 -6.30
C ILE A 424 -6.77 -39.84 -5.78
N GLY A 425 -6.40 -41.12 -5.64
CA GLY A 425 -7.35 -42.16 -5.25
C GLY A 425 -8.57 -42.24 -6.17
N GLY A 426 -8.38 -42.01 -7.47
CA GLY A 426 -9.43 -42.02 -8.49
C GLY A 426 -10.32 -40.79 -8.54
N THR A 427 -10.13 -39.79 -7.66
CA THR A 427 -10.90 -38.55 -7.65
C THR A 427 -10.09 -37.40 -8.22
N ASP A 428 -10.65 -36.65 -9.18
CA ASP A 428 -10.01 -35.46 -9.78
C ASP A 428 -9.71 -34.41 -8.69
N ILE A 429 -8.47 -33.89 -8.69
CA ILE A 429 -8.02 -32.90 -7.70
C ILE A 429 -8.86 -31.62 -7.69
N ARG A 430 -9.55 -31.30 -8.77
CA ARG A 430 -10.46 -30.15 -8.88
C ARG A 430 -11.74 -30.32 -8.04
N GLN A 431 -12.05 -31.53 -7.60
CA GLN A 431 -13.21 -31.85 -6.77
C GLN A 431 -12.93 -31.77 -5.27
N PHE A 432 -11.66 -31.57 -4.86
CA PHE A 432 -11.28 -31.34 -3.47
C PHE A 432 -11.24 -29.85 -3.15
N ARG A 433 -11.43 -29.50 -1.86
CA ARG A 433 -11.03 -28.16 -1.40
C ARG A 433 -9.51 -28.02 -1.52
N VAL A 434 -9.06 -26.88 -2.01
CA VAL A 434 -7.61 -26.62 -2.21
C VAL A 434 -6.84 -26.77 -0.90
N LYS A 435 -7.40 -26.29 0.23
CA LYS A 435 -6.79 -26.45 1.55
C LYS A 435 -6.59 -27.92 1.93
N ASP A 436 -7.61 -28.73 1.73
CA ASP A 436 -7.59 -30.16 2.08
C ASP A 436 -6.62 -30.93 1.17
N LEU A 437 -6.67 -30.67 -0.15
CA LEU A 437 -5.73 -31.23 -1.13
C LEU A 437 -4.27 -30.94 -0.74
N ARG A 438 -3.93 -29.70 -0.41
CA ARG A 438 -2.58 -29.29 -0.02
C ARG A 438 -2.16 -29.81 1.36
N ALA A 439 -3.11 -30.13 2.23
CA ALA A 439 -2.83 -30.77 3.50
C ALA A 439 -2.22 -32.17 3.31
N LEU A 440 -2.63 -32.90 2.25
CA LEU A 440 -2.06 -34.22 1.90
C LEU A 440 -0.61 -34.16 1.42
N MET A 441 -0.09 -32.99 1.07
CA MET A 441 1.18 -32.88 0.34
C MET A 441 2.27 -32.23 1.18
N GLY A 442 3.48 -32.76 1.12
CA GLY A 442 4.71 -32.12 1.55
C GLY A 442 5.52 -31.70 0.34
N ASN A 443 6.01 -30.48 0.34
CA ASN A 443 6.82 -29.94 -0.74
C ASN A 443 8.21 -29.56 -0.23
N VAL A 444 9.26 -30.08 -0.86
CA VAL A 444 10.65 -29.71 -0.61
C VAL A 444 11.20 -29.14 -1.92
N ASN A 445 11.35 -27.82 -1.96
CA ASN A 445 11.78 -27.10 -3.16
C ASN A 445 13.30 -27.14 -3.32
N GLN A 446 13.77 -26.88 -4.54
CA GLN A 446 15.18 -26.73 -4.88
C GLN A 446 15.87 -25.67 -4.01
N GLU A 447 15.26 -24.50 -3.86
CA GLU A 447 15.69 -23.45 -2.95
C GLU A 447 14.86 -23.50 -1.68
N ALA A 448 15.50 -23.81 -0.54
CA ALA A 448 14.83 -23.82 0.76
C ALA A 448 14.47 -22.40 1.21
N ILE A 449 13.17 -22.07 1.13
CA ILE A 449 12.66 -20.77 1.59
C ILE A 449 12.39 -20.83 3.08
N LEU A 450 13.15 -20.03 3.84
CA LEU A 450 12.98 -19.84 5.28
C LEU A 450 12.55 -18.41 5.58
N PHE A 451 11.80 -18.26 6.68
CA PHE A 451 11.32 -16.97 7.14
C PHE A 451 12.25 -16.39 8.21
N ASN A 452 12.29 -15.08 8.34
CA ASN A 452 13.02 -14.39 9.40
C ASN A 452 12.34 -14.62 10.75
N ASP A 453 12.61 -15.80 11.31
CA ASP A 453 12.02 -16.28 12.55
C ASP A 453 12.96 -17.31 13.21
N SER A 454 12.56 -17.92 14.33
CA SER A 454 13.31 -18.97 14.99
C SER A 454 13.36 -20.28 14.18
N PHE A 455 14.29 -21.19 14.51
CA PHE A 455 14.27 -22.56 13.98
C PHE A 455 12.94 -23.25 14.28
N TYR A 456 12.44 -23.11 15.52
CA TYR A 456 11.18 -23.69 15.93
C TYR A 456 10.03 -23.27 15.00
N ASN A 457 9.85 -21.97 14.82
CA ASN A 457 8.77 -21.42 13.99
C ASN A 457 8.93 -21.77 12.51
N ASN A 458 10.16 -21.91 12.01
CA ASN A 458 10.41 -22.37 10.64
C ASN A 458 10.07 -23.84 10.46
N ILE A 459 10.34 -24.71 11.45
CA ILE A 459 10.02 -26.14 11.36
C ILE A 459 8.51 -26.37 11.53
N THR A 460 7.86 -25.65 12.44
CA THR A 460 6.40 -25.75 12.70
C THR A 460 5.55 -25.05 11.64
N PHE A 461 6.16 -24.40 10.64
CA PHE A 461 5.44 -23.64 9.62
C PHE A 461 4.37 -24.48 8.91
N GLY A 462 3.10 -24.15 9.14
CA GLY A 462 1.94 -24.86 8.59
C GLY A 462 1.49 -26.09 9.38
N VAL A 463 2.01 -26.27 10.62
CA VAL A 463 1.57 -27.30 11.56
C VAL A 463 1.25 -26.62 12.90
N ASP A 464 -0.03 -26.54 13.23
CA ASP A 464 -0.47 -25.91 14.49
C ASP A 464 -0.40 -26.91 15.65
N GLY A 465 0.04 -26.44 16.83
CA GLY A 465 0.02 -27.22 18.07
C GLY A 465 1.09 -28.32 18.17
N ALA A 466 2.14 -28.29 17.33
CA ALA A 466 3.25 -29.22 17.47
C ALA A 466 3.99 -29.04 18.79
N THR A 467 4.29 -30.15 19.49
CA THR A 467 5.08 -30.07 20.73
C THR A 467 6.57 -29.91 20.44
N ARG A 468 7.33 -29.47 21.44
CA ARG A 468 8.78 -29.29 21.32
C ARG A 468 9.46 -30.61 20.96
N GLU A 469 9.03 -31.70 21.58
CA GLU A 469 9.56 -33.04 21.33
C GLU A 469 9.34 -33.50 19.88
N GLN A 470 8.17 -33.21 19.31
CA GLN A 470 7.87 -33.53 17.92
C GLN A 470 8.77 -32.74 16.95
N VAL A 471 9.04 -31.47 17.26
CA VAL A 471 9.91 -30.61 16.46
C VAL A 471 11.36 -31.09 16.54
N GLU A 472 11.84 -31.48 17.73
CA GLU A 472 13.18 -32.02 17.91
C GLU A 472 13.36 -33.36 17.20
N GLU A 473 12.37 -34.24 17.27
CA GLU A 473 12.40 -35.51 16.58
C GLU A 473 12.42 -35.32 15.04
N ALA A 474 11.59 -34.43 14.50
CA ALA A 474 11.62 -34.09 13.09
C ALA A 474 12.99 -33.53 12.66
N ALA A 475 13.61 -32.71 13.51
CA ALA A 475 14.94 -32.18 13.25
C ALA A 475 16.05 -33.24 13.32
N ARG A 476 15.94 -34.22 14.23
CA ARG A 476 16.89 -35.38 14.29
C ARG A 476 16.79 -36.22 13.04
N ILE A 477 15.58 -36.56 12.61
CA ILE A 477 15.36 -37.32 11.37
C ILE A 477 15.93 -36.58 10.16
N ALA A 478 15.83 -35.24 10.15
CA ALA A 478 16.37 -34.38 9.09
C ALA A 478 17.88 -34.09 9.21
N ASN A 479 18.59 -34.70 10.16
CA ASN A 479 19.99 -34.39 10.49
C ASN A 479 20.22 -32.87 10.82
N ALA A 480 19.22 -32.21 11.42
CA ALA A 480 19.27 -30.78 11.72
C ALA A 480 19.48 -30.47 13.20
N HIS A 481 19.19 -31.42 14.10
CA HIS A 481 19.21 -31.19 15.55
C HIS A 481 20.56 -30.67 16.07
N ASP A 482 21.66 -31.29 15.65
CA ASP A 482 22.97 -31.03 16.22
C ASP A 482 23.41 -29.58 15.96
N PHE A 483 23.36 -29.11 14.70
CA PHE A 483 23.75 -27.72 14.40
C PHE A 483 22.77 -26.68 14.96
N ILE A 484 21.50 -27.05 15.22
CA ILE A 484 20.56 -26.17 15.94
C ILE A 484 21.02 -26.00 17.38
N MET A 485 21.38 -27.10 18.05
CA MET A 485 21.83 -27.09 19.45
C MET A 485 23.20 -26.43 19.67
N GLU A 486 24.02 -26.31 18.62
CA GLU A 486 25.27 -25.54 18.64
C GLU A 486 25.03 -24.02 18.70
N THR A 487 23.83 -23.55 18.44
CA THR A 487 23.50 -22.12 18.50
C THR A 487 23.17 -21.69 19.93
N GLU A 488 23.41 -20.41 20.28
CA GLU A 488 23.26 -19.88 21.63
C GLU A 488 21.89 -20.14 22.28
N GLN A 489 20.81 -20.07 21.49
CA GLN A 489 19.43 -20.25 21.97
C GLN A 489 18.77 -21.53 21.42
N GLY A 490 19.54 -22.43 20.80
CA GLY A 490 19.02 -23.66 20.20
C GLY A 490 17.88 -23.38 19.22
N TYR A 491 16.75 -24.05 19.38
CA TYR A 491 15.59 -23.90 18.49
C TYR A 491 14.95 -22.51 18.50
N ASP A 492 15.20 -21.70 19.52
CA ASP A 492 14.64 -20.33 19.64
C ASP A 492 15.54 -19.29 18.96
N THR A 493 16.70 -19.71 18.44
CA THR A 493 17.62 -18.85 17.69
C THR A 493 16.96 -18.35 16.41
N ASN A 494 16.96 -17.03 16.18
CA ASN A 494 16.51 -16.42 14.95
C ASN A 494 17.54 -16.62 13.83
N ILE A 495 17.10 -17.18 12.71
CA ILE A 495 17.97 -17.56 11.56
C ILE A 495 18.25 -16.42 10.57
N GLY A 496 17.68 -15.24 10.81
CA GLY A 496 17.84 -14.06 9.95
C GLY A 496 17.00 -14.09 8.68
N ASP A 497 17.14 -13.05 7.88
CA ASP A 497 16.38 -12.92 6.62
C ASP A 497 16.74 -14.06 5.66
N ARG A 498 15.71 -14.80 5.22
CA ARG A 498 15.82 -15.99 4.36
C ARG A 498 16.80 -17.04 4.85
N GLY A 499 17.06 -17.12 6.14
CA GLY A 499 18.06 -18.01 6.70
C GLY A 499 19.49 -17.66 6.27
N GLY A 500 19.78 -16.35 6.10
CA GLY A 500 21.09 -15.87 5.61
C GLY A 500 22.29 -16.21 6.49
N ARG A 501 22.04 -16.66 7.72
CA ARG A 501 23.07 -17.15 8.66
C ARG A 501 23.41 -18.63 8.48
N LEU A 502 22.66 -19.35 7.64
CA LEU A 502 22.77 -20.78 7.46
C LEU A 502 23.45 -21.13 6.13
N SER A 503 24.17 -22.26 6.11
CA SER A 503 24.66 -22.84 4.86
C SER A 503 23.49 -23.36 3.99
N GLY A 504 23.72 -23.61 2.71
CA GLY A 504 22.72 -24.18 1.80
C GLY A 504 22.16 -25.50 2.33
N GLY A 505 23.04 -26.42 2.79
CA GLY A 505 22.66 -27.71 3.35
C GLY A 505 21.89 -27.59 4.67
N GLN A 506 22.23 -26.63 5.53
CA GLN A 506 21.47 -26.37 6.76
C GLN A 506 20.07 -25.87 6.44
N ARG A 507 19.90 -24.92 5.50
CA ARG A 507 18.57 -24.46 5.08
C ARG A 507 17.74 -25.62 4.53
N GLN A 508 18.34 -26.48 3.71
CA GLN A 508 17.63 -27.62 3.12
C GLN A 508 17.16 -28.61 4.20
N ARG A 509 18.02 -28.92 5.19
CA ARG A 509 17.65 -29.80 6.30
C ARG A 509 16.51 -29.26 7.16
N ILE A 510 16.42 -27.93 7.37
CA ILE A 510 15.26 -27.31 8.02
C ILE A 510 13.99 -27.45 7.16
N SER A 511 14.09 -27.28 5.84
CA SER A 511 12.95 -27.53 4.94
C SER A 511 12.47 -28.98 4.96
N ILE A 512 13.39 -29.94 5.05
CA ILE A 512 13.08 -31.36 5.22
C ILE A 512 12.45 -31.64 6.58
N ALA A 513 12.97 -31.05 7.68
CA ALA A 513 12.37 -31.16 9.01
C ALA A 513 10.92 -30.66 9.05
N ARG A 514 10.63 -29.55 8.34
CA ARG A 514 9.27 -29.04 8.14
C ARG A 514 8.36 -30.08 7.46
N ALA A 515 8.85 -30.73 6.41
CA ALA A 515 8.09 -31.77 5.71
C ALA A 515 7.90 -33.03 6.56
N ILE A 516 8.91 -33.43 7.36
CA ILE A 516 8.82 -34.56 8.29
C ILE A 516 7.77 -34.29 9.38
N LEU A 517 7.80 -33.11 10.00
CA LEU A 517 6.85 -32.72 11.04
C LEU A 517 5.42 -32.74 10.53
N LYS A 518 5.19 -32.25 9.31
CA LYS A 518 3.86 -32.27 8.65
C LYS A 518 3.36 -33.68 8.41
N ASN A 519 4.23 -34.65 8.21
CA ASN A 519 3.95 -36.07 7.96
C ASN A 519 2.90 -36.34 6.87
N PRO A 520 3.05 -35.81 5.67
CA PRO A 520 2.06 -35.95 4.59
C PRO A 520 2.18 -37.33 3.89
N PRO A 521 1.06 -37.89 3.38
CA PRO A 521 1.11 -39.15 2.58
C PRO A 521 1.72 -38.96 1.19
N LEU A 522 1.70 -37.75 0.64
CA LEU A 522 2.24 -37.41 -0.68
C LEU A 522 3.43 -36.45 -0.55
N LEU A 523 4.47 -36.69 -1.31
CA LEU A 523 5.66 -35.85 -1.35
C LEU A 523 5.95 -35.36 -2.77
N ILE A 524 6.34 -34.11 -2.86
CA ILE A 524 6.87 -33.48 -4.07
C ILE A 524 8.26 -32.97 -3.73
N LEU A 525 9.28 -33.51 -4.37
CA LEU A 525 10.67 -33.14 -4.12
C LEU A 525 11.27 -32.53 -5.39
N ASP A 526 11.76 -31.31 -5.33
CA ASP A 526 12.41 -30.63 -6.45
C ASP A 526 13.89 -30.40 -6.10
N GLU A 527 14.78 -31.14 -6.73
CA GLU A 527 16.26 -31.03 -6.73
C GLU A 527 16.89 -30.49 -5.41
N ALA A 528 16.61 -31.15 -4.31
CA ALA A 528 17.00 -30.68 -2.97
C ALA A 528 18.51 -30.62 -2.68
N THR A 529 19.40 -31.00 -3.62
CA THR A 529 20.85 -31.18 -3.36
C THR A 529 21.78 -30.39 -4.29
N SER A 530 21.26 -29.56 -5.21
CA SER A 530 22.10 -28.79 -6.11
C SER A 530 22.92 -27.73 -5.33
N ALA A 531 24.22 -27.63 -5.66
CA ALA A 531 25.18 -26.68 -5.08
C ALA A 531 25.55 -26.88 -3.59
N LEU A 532 25.45 -28.10 -3.05
CA LEU A 532 25.94 -28.45 -1.72
C LEU A 532 27.37 -29.06 -1.79
N ASP A 533 28.12 -28.88 -0.70
CA ASP A 533 29.34 -29.62 -0.45
C ASP A 533 29.05 -31.10 -0.18
N THR A 534 30.03 -31.98 -0.38
CA THR A 534 29.86 -33.44 -0.34
C THR A 534 29.29 -33.95 0.98
N GLU A 535 29.68 -33.36 2.13
CA GLU A 535 29.19 -33.79 3.44
C GLU A 535 27.73 -33.34 3.66
N SER A 536 27.43 -32.08 3.36
CA SER A 536 26.06 -31.56 3.41
C SER A 536 25.12 -32.32 2.48
N GLU A 537 25.58 -32.66 1.29
CA GLU A 537 24.83 -33.47 0.33
C GLU A 537 24.47 -34.85 0.89
N ARG A 538 25.45 -35.57 1.49
CA ARG A 538 25.21 -36.89 2.11
C ARG A 538 24.14 -36.79 3.21
N LEU A 539 24.25 -35.81 4.11
CA LEU A 539 23.29 -35.59 5.21
C LEU A 539 21.89 -35.26 4.70
N VAL A 540 21.78 -34.43 3.66
CA VAL A 540 20.51 -34.10 3.01
C VAL A 540 19.90 -35.31 2.33
N GLN A 541 20.70 -36.10 1.61
CA GLN A 541 20.23 -37.32 0.93
C GLN A 541 19.70 -38.34 1.94
N GLU A 542 20.43 -38.60 3.04
CA GLU A 542 19.95 -39.48 4.12
C GLU A 542 18.63 -39.02 4.73
N ALA A 543 18.46 -37.69 4.91
CA ALA A 543 17.23 -37.13 5.41
C ALA A 543 16.06 -37.29 4.40
N LEU A 544 16.33 -37.11 3.11
CA LEU A 544 15.34 -37.33 2.05
C LEU A 544 14.92 -38.80 1.95
N ASP A 545 15.88 -39.76 2.03
CA ASP A 545 15.59 -41.20 1.98
C ASP A 545 14.69 -41.61 3.17
N ARG A 546 14.94 -41.07 4.36
CA ARG A 546 14.04 -41.26 5.54
C ARG A 546 12.67 -40.63 5.32
N LEU A 547 12.62 -39.41 4.75
CA LEU A 547 11.37 -38.70 4.44
C LEU A 547 10.53 -39.48 3.41
N MET A 548 11.12 -40.06 2.36
CA MET A 548 10.41 -40.76 1.29
C MET A 548 9.85 -42.13 1.71
N LYS A 549 10.38 -42.72 2.78
CA LYS A 549 10.03 -44.08 3.20
C LYS A 549 8.52 -44.21 3.47
N ASN A 550 7.88 -45.19 2.81
CA ASN A 550 6.44 -45.48 2.92
C ASN A 550 5.51 -44.32 2.48
N ARG A 551 5.95 -43.46 1.56
CA ARG A 551 5.14 -42.37 1.02
C ARG A 551 5.10 -42.40 -0.50
N THR A 552 4.00 -41.92 -1.05
CA THR A 552 3.87 -41.74 -2.52
C THR A 552 4.65 -40.47 -2.88
N THR A 553 5.70 -40.63 -3.73
CA THR A 553 6.64 -39.54 -3.96
C THR A 553 6.82 -39.24 -5.44
N LEU A 554 6.71 -37.99 -5.81
CA LEU A 554 7.11 -37.43 -7.10
C LEU A 554 8.40 -36.64 -6.90
N VAL A 555 9.48 -37.09 -7.53
CA VAL A 555 10.81 -36.47 -7.43
C VAL A 555 11.21 -35.85 -8.75
N ILE A 556 11.56 -34.58 -8.78
CA ILE A 556 12.31 -33.98 -9.89
C ILE A 556 13.79 -34.20 -9.58
N ALA A 557 14.40 -35.10 -10.31
CA ALA A 557 15.74 -35.52 -9.99
C ALA A 557 16.76 -35.01 -11.02
N HIS A 558 17.82 -34.41 -10.51
CA HIS A 558 18.97 -33.95 -11.28
C HIS A 558 20.25 -34.73 -10.94
N ARG A 559 20.20 -35.59 -9.91
CA ARG A 559 21.35 -36.40 -9.48
C ARG A 559 21.09 -37.90 -9.60
N LEU A 560 22.14 -38.62 -10.05
CA LEU A 560 22.06 -40.06 -10.30
C LEU A 560 21.72 -40.87 -9.05
N SER A 561 22.18 -40.43 -7.85
CA SER A 561 21.89 -41.09 -6.57
C SER A 561 20.39 -41.15 -6.28
N THR A 562 19.69 -40.04 -6.46
CA THR A 562 18.24 -39.94 -6.24
C THR A 562 17.44 -40.71 -7.32
N ILE A 563 17.92 -40.67 -8.56
CA ILE A 563 17.27 -41.33 -9.70
C ILE A 563 17.35 -42.86 -9.58
N ARG A 564 18.51 -43.41 -9.16
CA ARG A 564 18.79 -44.84 -9.14
C ARG A 564 17.87 -45.62 -8.21
N ASN A 565 17.45 -45.01 -7.12
CA ASN A 565 16.63 -45.64 -6.09
C ASN A 565 15.12 -45.50 -6.34
N ALA A 566 14.68 -44.79 -7.39
CA ALA A 566 13.28 -44.64 -7.73
C ALA A 566 12.67 -45.95 -8.27
N ASP A 567 11.43 -46.27 -7.87
CA ASP A 567 10.69 -47.42 -8.38
C ASP A 567 10.42 -47.31 -9.88
N GLN A 568 10.23 -46.07 -10.37
CA GLN A 568 10.07 -45.77 -11.79
C GLN A 568 10.73 -44.46 -12.14
N ILE A 569 11.36 -44.39 -13.30
CA ILE A 569 11.94 -43.20 -13.89
C ILE A 569 11.15 -42.83 -15.13
N CYS A 570 10.72 -41.56 -15.24
CA CYS A 570 10.05 -41.02 -16.41
C CYS A 570 10.92 -39.91 -17.04
N VAL A 571 11.32 -40.12 -18.29
CA VAL A 571 12.15 -39.16 -19.03
C VAL A 571 11.24 -38.18 -19.75
N MET A 572 11.37 -36.88 -19.42
CA MET A 572 10.64 -35.82 -20.07
C MET A 572 11.46 -35.12 -21.15
N HIS A 573 10.86 -34.96 -22.31
CA HIS A 573 11.42 -34.22 -23.44
C HIS A 573 10.30 -33.43 -24.14
N GLU A 574 10.48 -32.10 -24.31
CA GLU A 574 9.52 -31.21 -24.97
C GLU A 574 8.08 -31.40 -24.48
N GLY A 575 7.89 -31.42 -23.14
CA GLY A 575 6.59 -31.53 -22.50
C GLY A 575 5.92 -32.89 -22.59
N LYS A 576 6.63 -33.94 -23.00
CA LYS A 576 6.13 -35.33 -23.11
C LYS A 576 6.99 -36.28 -22.34
N ILE A 577 6.42 -37.42 -21.89
CA ILE A 577 7.19 -38.56 -21.38
C ILE A 577 7.59 -39.44 -22.57
N VAL A 578 8.90 -39.55 -22.82
CA VAL A 578 9.45 -40.27 -23.97
C VAL A 578 9.98 -41.67 -23.61
N GLU A 579 10.39 -41.87 -22.35
CA GLU A 579 10.87 -43.14 -21.83
C GLU A 579 10.36 -43.40 -20.42
N ARG A 580 10.12 -44.65 -20.05
CA ARG A 580 9.73 -45.12 -18.72
C ARG A 580 10.41 -46.44 -18.40
N GLY A 581 10.81 -46.63 -17.17
CA GLY A 581 11.40 -47.88 -16.68
C GLY A 581 12.21 -47.68 -15.42
N THR A 582 12.87 -48.69 -14.96
CA THR A 582 13.90 -48.67 -13.92
C THR A 582 15.22 -48.15 -14.46
N HIS A 583 16.17 -47.85 -13.59
CA HIS A 583 17.51 -47.38 -13.98
C HIS A 583 18.17 -48.34 -14.97
N ASP A 584 18.18 -49.64 -14.66
CA ASP A 584 18.87 -50.67 -15.45
C ASP A 584 18.19 -50.89 -16.82
N GLU A 585 16.85 -50.90 -16.86
CA GLU A 585 16.07 -50.98 -18.10
C GLU A 585 16.36 -49.81 -19.04
N LEU A 586 16.35 -48.58 -18.51
CA LEU A 586 16.56 -47.39 -19.31
C LEU A 586 18.02 -47.24 -19.79
N ILE A 587 18.99 -47.68 -18.99
CA ILE A 587 20.40 -47.79 -19.45
C ILE A 587 20.54 -48.78 -20.61
N ALA A 588 19.87 -49.94 -20.50
CA ALA A 588 19.89 -50.99 -21.56
C ALA A 588 19.23 -50.50 -22.86
N MET A 589 18.19 -49.64 -22.78
CA MET A 589 17.54 -49.06 -23.96
C MET A 589 18.45 -48.17 -24.79
N ASN A 590 19.50 -47.60 -24.20
CA ASN A 590 20.50 -46.74 -24.85
C ASN A 590 19.92 -45.53 -25.63
N ARG A 591 18.94 -44.84 -25.05
CA ARG A 591 18.23 -43.71 -25.66
C ARG A 591 18.47 -42.40 -24.87
N TYR A 592 17.44 -41.58 -24.67
CA TYR A 592 17.51 -40.27 -23.98
C TYR A 592 18.07 -40.38 -22.57
N TYR A 593 17.59 -41.35 -21.77
CA TYR A 593 18.06 -41.55 -20.39
C TYR A 593 19.57 -41.81 -20.33
N LYS A 594 20.07 -42.71 -21.16
CA LYS A 594 21.49 -43.04 -21.20
C LYS A 594 22.35 -41.83 -21.52
N LYS A 595 21.91 -40.99 -22.49
CA LYS A 595 22.59 -39.71 -22.80
C LYS A 595 22.64 -38.75 -21.61
N LEU A 596 21.54 -38.65 -20.84
CA LEU A 596 21.51 -37.81 -19.64
C LEU A 596 22.46 -38.29 -18.56
N VAL A 597 22.52 -39.62 -18.34
CA VAL A 597 23.42 -40.23 -17.37
C VAL A 597 24.89 -40.06 -17.78
N ASP A 598 25.21 -40.25 -19.07
CA ASP A 598 26.58 -40.10 -19.57
C ASP A 598 27.06 -38.64 -19.48
N MET A 599 26.18 -37.64 -19.66
CA MET A 599 26.49 -36.22 -19.44
C MET A 599 26.70 -35.84 -17.96
N GLN A 600 26.18 -36.62 -17.00
CA GLN A 600 26.36 -36.38 -15.55
C GLN A 600 27.60 -37.08 -14.96
N LYS A 601 28.26 -37.94 -15.72
CA LYS A 601 29.47 -38.65 -15.27
C LYS A 601 30.77 -37.84 -15.42
N PHE A 602 30.69 -36.55 -15.84
CA PHE A 602 31.85 -35.65 -15.95
C PHE A 602 31.90 -34.63 -14.83
#